data_f280a60ffbd704e45c642518492bb266
#
_entry.id   f280a60ffbd704e45c642518492bb266
#
_cell.length_a   1.000
_cell.length_b   1.000
_cell.length_c   1.000
_cell.angle_alpha   90.00
_cell.angle_beta   90.00
_cell.angle_gamma   90.00
#
_symmetry.space_group_name_H-M   'P 1'
#
loop_
_entity.id
_entity.type
_entity.pdbx_description
1 polymer ?
#
loop_
_entity_poly.entity_id
_entity_poly.type
_entity_poly.pdbx_seq_one_letter_code
_entity_poly.pdbx_strand_id
1 'polypeptide(L)'
;TPKPSSAASDVYKRQPFTLTRWNKGSAITFARNEAYWGEPAGVAEVEFQYIPDFTAGVNAALDGGVQVLTAVDPNLAPQLEESGDFTLTTGRTTDKATLAFNNAKAPLDDVRVREALRLAIDHEALVEAVGAGSTLYGPIPELDPGYEDLSDVVSYDPEKAKELLAEAGQEDLELTLTIPNFYGTTVPKVLISDFQKVGVTLDVDSVEFPAWLEDVYTNHDYDLSFVLHVEPRDFGNFANPEYYFGYDNAEVQGLYTEAMAEVDPDKSADLLAEAARIVSEDHAADWLYNGATITAVSPLVTGFPEDSINSRINLAGVTVATEK
;
A
#
# COMPACT_ATOMS: atom_id res chain seq x y z
N THR A 1 10.88 -33.01 -25.32
CA THR A 1 10.28 -32.15 -24.29
C THR A 1 10.06 -32.97 -23.03
N PRO A 2 10.61 -32.61 -21.87
CA PRO A 2 10.35 -33.31 -20.63
C PRO A 2 8.84 -33.22 -20.33
N LYS A 3 8.23 -34.36 -20.00
CA LYS A 3 6.86 -34.36 -19.48
C LYS A 3 6.84 -33.58 -18.19
N PRO A 4 5.91 -32.61 -17.99
CA PRO A 4 5.76 -31.96 -16.69
C PRO A 4 5.51 -33.04 -15.63
N SER A 5 6.10 -32.89 -14.46
CA SER A 5 5.84 -33.77 -13.31
C SER A 5 4.36 -33.70 -12.96
N SER A 6 3.81 -34.81 -12.41
CA SER A 6 2.39 -34.87 -11.97
C SER A 6 2.03 -33.68 -11.04
N ALA A 7 2.95 -33.24 -10.19
CA ALA A 7 2.77 -32.09 -9.32
C ALA A 7 2.58 -30.77 -10.11
N ALA A 8 3.34 -30.55 -11.19
CA ALA A 8 3.18 -29.34 -12.03
C ALA A 8 1.81 -29.36 -12.76
N SER A 9 1.35 -30.52 -13.25
CA SER A 9 0.02 -30.63 -13.87
C SER A 9 -1.13 -30.40 -12.87
N ASP A 10 -0.93 -30.71 -11.59
CA ASP A 10 -1.95 -30.51 -10.57
C ASP A 10 -2.07 -29.04 -10.13
N VAL A 11 -1.00 -28.25 -10.21
CA VAL A 11 -1.05 -26.79 -9.98
C VAL A 11 -1.91 -26.09 -11.03
N TYR A 12 -1.75 -26.43 -12.32
CA TYR A 12 -2.57 -25.84 -13.40
C TYR A 12 -4.05 -26.19 -13.28
N LYS A 13 -4.40 -27.36 -12.73
CA LYS A 13 -5.80 -27.74 -12.51
C LYS A 13 -6.48 -26.98 -11.38
N ARG A 14 -5.72 -26.28 -10.53
CA ARG A 14 -6.23 -25.54 -9.36
C ARG A 14 -6.51 -24.06 -9.66
N GLN A 15 -6.31 -23.60 -10.88
CA GLN A 15 -6.53 -22.20 -11.26
C GLN A 15 -7.66 -22.10 -12.29
N PRO A 16 -8.54 -21.08 -12.18
CA PRO A 16 -9.66 -20.90 -13.12
C PRO A 16 -9.19 -20.49 -14.53
N PHE A 17 -7.95 -20.01 -14.66
CA PHE A 17 -7.36 -19.62 -15.94
C PHE A 17 -5.99 -20.25 -16.15
N THR A 18 -5.59 -20.39 -17.42
CA THR A 18 -4.28 -20.84 -17.87
C THR A 18 -3.61 -19.81 -18.75
N LEU A 19 -2.31 -19.56 -18.55
CA LEU A 19 -1.51 -18.68 -19.40
C LEU A 19 -1.40 -19.25 -20.81
N THR A 20 -1.81 -18.49 -21.83
CA THR A 20 -1.74 -18.88 -23.25
C THR A 20 -0.69 -18.07 -24.04
N ARG A 21 -0.49 -16.82 -23.69
CA ARG A 21 0.47 -15.95 -24.38
C ARG A 21 1.09 -14.93 -23.43
N TRP A 22 2.36 -14.66 -23.60
CA TRP A 22 3.07 -13.59 -22.92
C TRP A 22 3.95 -12.81 -23.87
N ASN A 23 3.50 -11.61 -24.22
CA ASN A 23 4.25 -10.61 -24.98
C ASN A 23 4.91 -9.66 -23.98
N LYS A 24 6.19 -9.91 -23.65
CA LYS A 24 6.92 -9.14 -22.63
C LYS A 24 6.88 -7.64 -22.93
N GLY A 25 6.49 -6.85 -21.92
CA GLY A 25 6.39 -5.39 -22.01
C GLY A 25 5.14 -4.88 -22.75
N SER A 26 4.22 -5.76 -23.14
CA SER A 26 3.00 -5.38 -23.89
C SER A 26 1.74 -6.01 -23.31
N ALA A 27 1.63 -7.36 -23.32
CA ALA A 27 0.40 -8.01 -22.89
C ALA A 27 0.63 -9.45 -22.39
N ILE A 28 -0.29 -9.90 -21.51
CA ILE A 28 -0.39 -11.29 -21.06
C ILE A 28 -1.82 -11.77 -21.29
N THR A 29 -1.98 -12.93 -21.95
CA THR A 29 -3.29 -13.51 -22.24
C THR A 29 -3.49 -14.82 -21.49
N PHE A 30 -4.65 -14.97 -20.88
CA PHE A 30 -5.08 -16.17 -20.20
C PHE A 30 -6.38 -16.68 -20.81
N ALA A 31 -6.49 -18.00 -20.97
CA ALA A 31 -7.74 -18.66 -21.35
C ALA A 31 -8.37 -19.35 -20.12
N ARG A 32 -9.69 -19.44 -20.10
CA ARG A 32 -10.42 -20.21 -19.10
C ARG A 32 -9.90 -21.65 -19.05
N ASN A 33 -9.73 -22.16 -17.85
CA ASN A 33 -9.30 -23.53 -17.63
C ASN A 33 -10.52 -24.47 -17.59
N GLU A 34 -10.80 -25.15 -18.68
CA GLU A 34 -11.92 -26.09 -18.78
C GLU A 34 -11.73 -27.35 -17.86
N ALA A 35 -10.53 -27.55 -17.31
CA ALA A 35 -10.24 -28.63 -16.35
C ALA A 35 -10.23 -28.15 -14.91
N TYR A 36 -10.64 -26.93 -14.63
CA TYR A 36 -10.74 -26.40 -13.29
C TYR A 36 -11.77 -27.18 -12.46
N TRP A 37 -11.44 -27.50 -11.24
CA TRP A 37 -12.29 -28.32 -10.35
C TRP A 37 -13.43 -27.55 -9.68
N GLY A 38 -13.34 -26.19 -9.64
CA GLY A 38 -14.36 -25.30 -9.11
C GLY A 38 -15.33 -24.84 -10.19
N GLU A 39 -16.09 -23.77 -9.88
CA GLU A 39 -16.99 -23.15 -10.83
C GLU A 39 -16.18 -22.55 -12.02
N PRO A 40 -16.56 -22.85 -13.27
CA PRO A 40 -15.89 -22.28 -14.42
C PRO A 40 -15.94 -20.75 -14.42
N ALA A 41 -14.85 -20.09 -14.81
CA ALA A 41 -14.85 -18.66 -14.98
C ALA A 41 -15.89 -18.19 -16.02
N GLY A 42 -16.52 -17.06 -15.78
CA GLY A 42 -17.58 -16.50 -16.62
C GLY A 42 -17.08 -16.04 -17.99
N VAL A 43 -15.79 -15.66 -18.11
CA VAL A 43 -15.16 -15.22 -19.35
C VAL A 43 -14.28 -16.31 -19.95
N ALA A 44 -14.22 -16.40 -21.28
CA ALA A 44 -13.43 -17.41 -21.97
C ALA A 44 -11.95 -17.05 -22.06
N GLU A 45 -11.66 -15.76 -22.19
CA GLU A 45 -10.30 -15.22 -22.34
C GLU A 45 -10.18 -13.88 -21.60
N VAL A 46 -8.99 -13.61 -21.04
CA VAL A 46 -8.63 -12.33 -20.42
C VAL A 46 -7.27 -11.92 -20.96
N GLU A 47 -7.15 -10.66 -21.40
CA GLU A 47 -5.89 -10.06 -21.75
C GLU A 47 -5.57 -8.90 -20.81
N PHE A 48 -4.42 -8.95 -20.15
CA PHE A 48 -3.86 -7.83 -19.41
C PHE A 48 -2.91 -7.07 -20.34
N GLN A 49 -3.23 -5.83 -20.64
CA GLN A 49 -2.38 -4.94 -21.42
C GLN A 49 -1.54 -4.08 -20.47
N TYR A 50 -0.24 -3.99 -20.74
CA TYR A 50 0.66 -3.11 -20.02
C TYR A 50 0.76 -1.76 -20.71
N ILE A 51 0.14 -0.75 -20.12
CA ILE A 51 0.11 0.63 -20.62
C ILE A 51 0.73 1.53 -19.53
N PRO A 52 2.02 1.89 -19.64
CA PRO A 52 2.75 2.57 -18.55
C PRO A 52 2.36 4.04 -18.36
N ASP A 53 1.76 4.68 -19.34
CA ASP A 53 1.32 6.08 -19.31
C ASP A 53 -0.17 6.15 -18.97
N PHE A 54 -0.53 6.91 -17.92
CA PHE A 54 -1.91 7.03 -17.47
C PHE A 54 -2.83 7.65 -18.52
N THR A 55 -2.36 8.66 -19.26
CA THR A 55 -3.15 9.31 -20.32
C THR A 55 -3.40 8.34 -21.48
N ALA A 56 -2.38 7.54 -21.85
CA ALA A 56 -2.55 6.50 -22.87
C ALA A 56 -3.52 5.41 -22.40
N GLY A 57 -3.54 5.07 -21.11
CA GLY A 57 -4.51 4.14 -20.51
C GLY A 57 -5.94 4.65 -20.63
N VAL A 58 -6.19 5.90 -20.28
CA VAL A 58 -7.51 6.54 -20.43
C VAL A 58 -7.94 6.58 -21.89
N ASN A 59 -7.06 6.96 -22.81
CA ASN A 59 -7.38 6.96 -24.25
C ASN A 59 -7.70 5.55 -24.77
N ALA A 60 -6.96 4.52 -24.34
CA ALA A 60 -7.25 3.14 -24.72
C ALA A 60 -8.61 2.66 -24.20
N ALA A 61 -9.04 3.12 -23.03
CA ALA A 61 -10.37 2.85 -22.50
C ALA A 61 -11.45 3.54 -23.35
N LEU A 62 -11.32 4.84 -23.60
CA LEU A 62 -12.28 5.63 -24.39
C LEU A 62 -12.40 5.15 -25.86
N ASP A 63 -11.31 4.63 -26.42
CA ASP A 63 -11.31 4.03 -27.77
C ASP A 63 -11.85 2.59 -27.79
N GLY A 64 -12.29 2.04 -26.64
CA GLY A 64 -12.81 0.68 -26.53
C GLY A 64 -11.74 -0.42 -26.59
N GLY A 65 -10.46 -0.05 -26.49
CA GLY A 65 -9.33 -0.99 -26.50
C GLY A 65 -9.23 -1.85 -25.23
N VAL A 66 -9.78 -1.38 -24.12
CA VAL A 66 -9.88 -2.11 -22.85
C VAL A 66 -11.27 -1.92 -22.24
N GLN A 67 -11.79 -2.95 -21.56
CA GLN A 67 -13.10 -2.92 -20.90
C GLN A 67 -12.97 -2.57 -19.41
N VAL A 68 -11.79 -2.69 -18.85
CA VAL A 68 -11.48 -2.31 -17.47
C VAL A 68 -10.13 -1.61 -17.47
N LEU A 69 -10.07 -0.44 -16.83
CA LEU A 69 -8.82 0.28 -16.57
C LEU A 69 -8.63 0.34 -15.07
N THR A 70 -7.62 -0.36 -14.56
CA THR A 70 -7.23 -0.33 -13.14
C THR A 70 -6.24 0.81 -12.87
N ALA A 71 -6.18 1.29 -11.63
CA ALA A 71 -5.26 2.35 -11.19
C ALA A 71 -5.39 3.63 -12.04
N VAL A 72 -6.61 4.13 -12.19
CA VAL A 72 -6.89 5.42 -12.87
C VAL A 72 -6.30 6.54 -12.01
N ASP A 73 -5.53 7.44 -12.66
CA ASP A 73 -5.06 8.67 -12.00
C ASP A 73 -6.26 9.54 -11.62
N PRO A 74 -6.37 10.00 -10.35
CA PRO A 74 -7.50 10.82 -9.88
C PRO A 74 -7.77 12.06 -10.74
N ASN A 75 -6.71 12.68 -11.30
CA ASN A 75 -6.85 13.87 -12.16
C ASN A 75 -7.41 13.54 -13.56
N LEU A 76 -7.35 12.27 -13.98
CA LEU A 76 -7.87 11.81 -15.26
C LEU A 76 -9.25 11.14 -15.15
N ALA A 77 -9.66 10.76 -13.93
CA ALA A 77 -10.94 10.12 -13.66
C ALA A 77 -12.16 10.88 -14.23
N PRO A 78 -12.25 12.22 -14.14
CA PRO A 78 -13.38 12.97 -14.73
C PRO A 78 -13.58 12.73 -16.23
N GLN A 79 -12.52 12.47 -17.00
CA GLN A 79 -12.65 12.21 -18.46
C GLN A 79 -13.41 10.91 -18.73
N LEU A 80 -13.22 9.89 -17.90
CA LEU A 80 -13.93 8.60 -18.01
C LEU A 80 -15.39 8.72 -17.52
N GLU A 81 -15.62 9.49 -16.46
CA GLU A 81 -16.98 9.76 -15.94
C GLU A 81 -17.82 10.53 -16.96
N GLU A 82 -17.27 11.60 -17.56
CA GLU A 82 -17.95 12.44 -18.54
C GLU A 82 -18.27 11.68 -19.84
N SER A 83 -17.51 10.64 -20.18
CA SER A 83 -17.81 9.81 -21.35
C SER A 83 -19.13 9.05 -21.24
N GLY A 84 -19.51 8.66 -20.01
CA GLY A 84 -20.67 7.82 -19.74
C GLY A 84 -20.49 6.34 -20.13
N ASP A 85 -19.30 5.96 -20.62
CA ASP A 85 -18.99 4.60 -21.07
C ASP A 85 -18.39 3.73 -19.95
N PHE A 86 -18.08 4.32 -18.80
CA PHE A 86 -17.48 3.64 -17.66
C PHE A 86 -18.18 4.00 -16.35
N THR A 87 -18.23 3.04 -15.45
CA THR A 87 -18.50 3.26 -14.02
C THR A 87 -17.17 3.26 -13.26
N LEU A 88 -16.91 4.31 -12.50
CA LEU A 88 -15.73 4.39 -11.64
C LEU A 88 -16.09 3.89 -10.25
N THR A 89 -15.20 3.07 -9.70
CA THR A 89 -15.24 2.63 -8.31
C THR A 89 -13.93 2.94 -7.63
N THR A 90 -13.99 3.36 -6.38
CA THR A 90 -12.80 3.54 -5.54
C THR A 90 -12.78 2.38 -4.55
N GLY A 91 -11.84 1.47 -4.76
CA GLY A 91 -11.66 0.28 -3.92
C GLY A 91 -10.52 0.45 -2.92
N ARG A 92 -10.64 -0.26 -1.80
CA ARG A 92 -9.58 -0.32 -0.77
C ARG A 92 -8.42 -1.18 -1.26
N THR A 93 -7.25 -0.92 -0.71
CA THR A 93 -6.04 -1.72 -0.98
C THR A 93 -5.39 -2.17 0.33
N THR A 94 -4.34 -2.97 0.21
CA THR A 94 -3.42 -3.25 1.32
C THR A 94 -2.21 -2.32 1.33
N ASP A 95 -2.21 -1.29 0.50
CA ASP A 95 -1.08 -0.40 0.29
C ASP A 95 -1.00 0.64 1.41
N LYS A 96 0.06 0.57 2.20
CA LYS A 96 0.32 1.48 3.33
C LYS A 96 1.38 2.50 2.93
N ALA A 97 0.99 3.75 2.85
CA ALA A 97 1.92 4.86 2.68
C ALA A 97 2.63 5.10 4.01
N THR A 98 3.81 4.53 4.16
CA THR A 98 4.54 4.51 5.42
C THR A 98 5.68 5.51 5.41
N LEU A 99 5.67 6.42 6.39
CA LEU A 99 6.82 7.23 6.77
C LEU A 99 7.61 6.45 7.83
N ALA A 100 8.66 5.82 7.40
CA ALA A 100 9.56 5.06 8.26
C ALA A 100 10.45 6.01 9.06
N PHE A 101 10.52 5.79 10.36
CA PHE A 101 11.51 6.36 11.25
C PHE A 101 12.65 5.38 11.47
N ASN A 102 13.90 5.83 11.47
CA ASN A 102 15.01 4.99 11.90
C ASN A 102 15.06 4.95 13.42
N ASN A 103 14.35 4.01 14.03
CA ASN A 103 14.20 3.92 15.49
C ASN A 103 15.53 3.64 16.22
N ALA A 104 16.57 3.20 15.52
CA ALA A 104 17.89 2.92 16.10
C ALA A 104 18.84 4.12 16.03
N LYS A 105 18.45 5.23 15.38
CA LYS A 105 19.31 6.38 15.11
C LYS A 105 18.84 7.63 15.87
N ALA A 106 19.73 8.25 16.66
CA ALA A 106 19.41 9.53 17.29
C ALA A 106 19.17 10.64 16.24
N PRO A 107 18.19 11.54 16.48
CA PRO A 107 17.37 11.65 17.67
C PRO A 107 16.06 10.84 17.59
N LEU A 108 15.87 10.02 16.56
CA LEU A 108 14.65 9.22 16.34
C LEU A 108 14.58 7.97 17.25
N ASP A 109 15.62 7.66 17.99
CA ASP A 109 15.61 6.67 19.08
C ASP A 109 14.81 7.15 20.32
N ASP A 110 14.55 8.46 20.43
CA ASP A 110 13.68 9.03 21.46
C ASP A 110 12.20 9.00 20.99
N VAL A 111 11.36 8.28 21.71
CA VAL A 111 9.93 8.14 21.42
C VAL A 111 9.20 9.49 21.38
N ARG A 112 9.62 10.48 22.18
CA ARG A 112 9.02 11.82 22.21
C ARG A 112 9.21 12.56 20.88
N VAL A 113 10.36 12.36 20.23
CA VAL A 113 10.64 12.94 18.91
C VAL A 113 9.73 12.30 17.88
N ARG A 114 9.59 10.97 17.87
CA ARG A 114 8.71 10.26 16.94
C ARG A 114 7.24 10.62 17.14
N GLU A 115 6.78 10.71 18.41
CA GLU A 115 5.44 11.18 18.74
C GLU A 115 5.20 12.59 18.21
N ALA A 116 6.14 13.51 18.44
CA ALA A 116 6.05 14.88 17.96
C ALA A 116 5.92 14.96 16.42
N LEU A 117 6.71 14.16 15.70
CA LEU A 117 6.62 14.11 14.24
C LEU A 117 5.26 13.61 13.76
N ARG A 118 4.68 12.60 14.40
CA ARG A 118 3.35 12.10 14.08
C ARG A 118 2.25 13.13 14.38
N LEU A 119 2.31 13.80 15.53
CA LEU A 119 1.36 14.86 15.92
C LEU A 119 1.44 16.10 15.00
N ALA A 120 2.57 16.30 14.33
CA ALA A 120 2.76 17.41 13.41
C ALA A 120 2.07 17.20 12.05
N ILE A 121 1.70 15.98 11.68
CA ILE A 121 1.16 15.63 10.35
C ILE A 121 -0.37 15.70 10.35
N ASP A 122 -0.93 16.51 9.46
CA ASP A 122 -2.37 16.57 9.18
C ASP A 122 -2.74 15.48 8.14
N HIS A 123 -3.09 14.29 8.65
CA HIS A 123 -3.42 13.12 7.81
C HIS A 123 -4.64 13.36 6.92
N GLU A 124 -5.65 14.09 7.38
CA GLU A 124 -6.84 14.39 6.58
C GLU A 124 -6.48 15.30 5.40
N ALA A 125 -5.74 16.39 5.66
CA ALA A 125 -5.26 17.29 4.61
C ALA A 125 -4.31 16.57 3.63
N LEU A 126 -3.50 15.63 4.11
CA LEU A 126 -2.60 14.84 3.28
C LEU A 126 -3.37 13.92 2.35
N VAL A 127 -4.39 13.19 2.83
CA VAL A 127 -5.27 12.33 2.01
C VAL A 127 -5.99 13.17 0.96
N GLU A 128 -6.49 14.37 1.32
CA GLU A 128 -7.12 15.30 0.36
C GLU A 128 -6.11 15.73 -0.72
N ALA A 129 -4.88 16.03 -0.36
CA ALA A 129 -3.83 16.43 -1.30
C ALA A 129 -3.40 15.28 -2.24
N VAL A 130 -3.42 14.05 -1.78
CA VAL A 130 -3.13 12.84 -2.59
C VAL A 130 -4.29 12.53 -3.53
N GLY A 131 -5.53 12.81 -3.12
CA GLY A 131 -6.74 12.69 -3.94
C GLY A 131 -7.35 11.29 -3.98
N ALA A 132 -6.75 10.28 -3.33
CA ALA A 132 -7.32 8.95 -3.19
C ALA A 132 -6.73 8.23 -1.97
N GLY A 133 -7.58 7.52 -1.23
CA GLY A 133 -7.17 6.77 -0.04
C GLY A 133 -8.00 7.14 1.19
N SER A 134 -7.60 6.62 2.31
CA SER A 134 -8.17 6.91 3.63
C SER A 134 -7.05 7.09 4.65
N THR A 135 -7.31 7.81 5.74
CA THR A 135 -6.36 7.91 6.85
C THR A 135 -6.05 6.53 7.42
N LEU A 136 -4.81 6.36 7.84
CA LEU A 136 -4.35 5.12 8.49
C LEU A 136 -3.44 5.51 9.66
N TYR A 137 -3.71 4.95 10.84
CA TYR A 137 -2.99 5.31 12.06
C TYR A 137 -2.20 4.14 12.67
N GLY A 138 -2.12 3.03 11.94
CA GLY A 138 -1.43 1.83 12.39
C GLY A 138 -0.91 0.95 11.24
N PRO A 139 -0.15 -0.10 11.58
CA PRO A 139 0.57 -0.92 10.60
C PRO A 139 -0.31 -1.90 9.80
N ILE A 140 -1.56 -2.10 10.22
CA ILE A 140 -2.47 -3.07 9.59
C ILE A 140 -3.59 -2.33 8.88
N PRO A 141 -3.76 -2.46 7.54
CA PRO A 141 -4.84 -1.85 6.79
C PRO A 141 -6.15 -2.64 6.92
N GLU A 142 -7.30 -2.01 6.58
CA GLU A 142 -8.63 -2.59 6.75
C GLU A 142 -8.84 -3.97 6.11
N LEU A 143 -8.12 -4.28 5.03
CA LEU A 143 -8.26 -5.56 4.33
C LEU A 143 -7.44 -6.70 4.96
N ASP A 144 -6.61 -6.41 5.95
CA ASP A 144 -5.78 -7.40 6.63
C ASP A 144 -6.36 -7.78 8.00
N PRO A 145 -6.20 -9.04 8.43
CA PRO A 145 -6.59 -9.46 9.77
C PRO A 145 -5.84 -8.68 10.86
N GLY A 146 -6.55 -8.30 11.92
CA GLY A 146 -5.98 -7.52 13.02
C GLY A 146 -6.08 -6.01 12.81
N TYR A 147 -6.79 -5.53 11.77
CA TYR A 147 -7.08 -4.11 11.64
C TYR A 147 -7.87 -3.59 12.83
N GLU A 148 -7.44 -2.46 13.35
CA GLU A 148 -8.14 -1.64 14.33
C GLU A 148 -8.02 -0.17 13.93
N ASP A 149 -9.07 0.62 14.14
CA ASP A 149 -8.99 2.07 14.02
C ASP A 149 -8.19 2.62 15.20
N LEU A 150 -6.96 3.06 14.93
CA LEU A 150 -6.03 3.61 15.91
C LEU A 150 -5.97 5.16 15.88
N SER A 151 -7.03 5.81 15.39
CA SER A 151 -7.14 7.28 15.36
C SER A 151 -7.16 7.92 16.77
N ASP A 152 -7.39 7.11 17.81
CA ASP A 152 -7.28 7.52 19.20
C ASP A 152 -5.84 7.64 19.70
N VAL A 153 -4.87 7.01 19.03
CA VAL A 153 -3.45 7.02 19.42
C VAL A 153 -2.75 8.32 19.01
N VAL A 154 -3.08 8.84 17.82
CA VAL A 154 -2.46 10.06 17.28
C VAL A 154 -3.51 10.96 16.67
N SER A 155 -3.52 12.22 17.09
CA SER A 155 -4.34 13.29 16.51
C SER A 155 -3.44 14.47 16.12
N TYR A 156 -3.79 15.18 15.05
CA TYR A 156 -3.04 16.35 14.64
C TYR A 156 -3.03 17.42 15.76
N ASP A 157 -1.87 17.64 16.36
CA ASP A 157 -1.64 18.65 17.41
C ASP A 157 -0.23 19.23 17.31
N PRO A 158 -0.03 20.23 16.44
CA PRO A 158 1.29 20.85 16.25
C PRO A 158 1.80 21.61 17.49
N GLU A 159 0.93 22.04 18.38
CA GLU A 159 1.38 22.71 19.62
C GLU A 159 1.95 21.67 20.60
N LYS A 160 1.32 20.52 20.74
CA LYS A 160 1.85 19.42 21.52
C LYS A 160 3.15 18.88 20.92
N ALA A 161 3.24 18.79 19.59
CA ALA A 161 4.47 18.42 18.91
C ALA A 161 5.66 19.32 19.28
N LYS A 162 5.46 20.65 19.30
CA LYS A 162 6.50 21.62 19.75
C LYS A 162 6.91 21.40 21.20
N GLU A 163 5.94 21.15 22.09
CA GLU A 163 6.25 20.87 23.52
C GLU A 163 7.15 19.63 23.65
N LEU A 164 6.82 18.53 22.95
CA LEU A 164 7.61 17.31 22.99
C LEU A 164 9.02 17.48 22.39
N LEU A 165 9.15 18.21 21.29
CA LEU A 165 10.46 18.53 20.71
C LEU A 165 11.30 19.38 21.68
N ALA A 166 10.72 20.37 22.36
CA ALA A 166 11.41 21.15 23.37
C ALA A 166 11.82 20.30 24.59
N GLU A 167 10.94 19.40 25.07
CA GLU A 167 11.26 18.46 26.16
C GLU A 167 12.37 17.47 25.76
N ALA A 168 12.49 17.14 24.48
CA ALA A 168 13.57 16.31 23.95
C ALA A 168 14.83 17.12 23.59
N GLY A 169 14.80 18.47 23.68
CA GLY A 169 15.91 19.35 23.32
C GLY A 169 16.16 19.41 21.80
N GLN A 170 15.09 19.30 21.01
CA GLN A 170 15.10 19.20 19.56
C GLN A 170 14.28 20.31 18.87
N GLU A 171 14.33 21.58 19.39
CA GLU A 171 13.54 22.71 18.91
C GLU A 171 13.90 23.15 17.48
N ASP A 172 15.13 22.90 17.05
CA ASP A 172 15.66 23.23 15.72
C ASP A 172 16.11 21.96 14.98
N LEU A 173 15.27 20.93 14.97
CA LEU A 173 15.59 19.62 14.40
C LEU A 173 15.72 19.69 12.87
N GLU A 174 16.81 19.14 12.35
CA GLU A 174 17.03 18.95 10.91
C GLU A 174 17.02 17.46 10.59
N LEU A 175 16.19 17.03 9.64
CA LEU A 175 16.05 15.65 9.20
C LEU A 175 16.10 15.54 7.68
N THR A 176 16.55 14.39 7.18
CA THR A 176 16.51 14.04 5.77
C THR A 176 15.44 12.98 5.51
N LEU A 177 14.57 13.24 4.53
CA LEU A 177 13.62 12.29 3.98
C LEU A 177 14.19 11.66 2.70
N THR A 178 14.62 10.42 2.76
CA THR A 178 15.13 9.68 1.61
C THR A 178 14.00 8.90 0.95
N ILE A 179 13.72 9.17 -0.33
CA ILE A 179 12.62 8.57 -1.09
C ILE A 179 13.07 8.05 -2.46
N PRO A 180 12.47 6.97 -2.98
CA PRO A 180 12.58 6.62 -4.40
C PRO A 180 12.01 7.71 -5.30
N ASN A 181 12.71 8.03 -6.39
CA ASN A 181 12.42 9.18 -7.26
C ASN A 181 11.12 9.09 -8.07
N PHE A 182 10.44 7.94 -8.06
CA PHE A 182 9.17 7.75 -8.76
C PHE A 182 7.92 8.12 -7.93
N TYR A 183 8.05 8.46 -6.63
CA TYR A 183 6.90 8.79 -5.77
C TYR A 183 6.36 10.23 -5.94
N GLY A 184 6.92 11.02 -6.80
CA GLY A 184 6.46 12.40 -7.00
C GLY A 184 6.72 13.31 -5.80
N THR A 185 6.05 14.46 -5.75
CA THR A 185 6.38 15.54 -4.80
C THR A 185 5.23 15.94 -3.86
N THR A 186 4.05 15.33 -3.96
CA THR A 186 2.89 15.72 -3.15
C THR A 186 3.13 15.43 -1.67
N VAL A 187 3.42 14.18 -1.31
CA VAL A 187 3.69 13.78 0.08
C VAL A 187 4.87 14.55 0.66
N PRO A 188 6.05 14.63 0.02
CA PRO A 188 7.15 15.44 0.53
C PRO A 188 6.80 16.89 0.81
N LYS A 189 6.03 17.55 -0.05
CA LYS A 189 5.64 18.95 0.14
C LYS A 189 4.72 19.15 1.34
N VAL A 190 3.79 18.24 1.57
CA VAL A 190 2.92 18.28 2.75
C VAL A 190 3.76 18.11 4.00
N LEU A 191 4.63 17.08 4.05
CA LEU A 191 5.51 16.83 5.20
C LEU A 191 6.44 18.02 5.50
N ILE A 192 7.05 18.64 4.48
CA ILE A 192 7.87 19.85 4.67
C ILE A 192 7.04 20.97 5.31
N SER A 193 5.83 21.20 4.79
CA SER A 193 4.94 22.25 5.31
C SER A 193 4.52 21.99 6.76
N ASP A 194 4.19 20.75 7.09
CA ASP A 194 3.71 20.40 8.42
C ASP A 194 4.84 20.40 9.45
N PHE A 195 5.99 19.86 9.12
CA PHE A 195 7.18 19.87 9.98
C PHE A 195 7.71 21.29 10.24
N GLN A 196 7.65 22.15 9.22
CA GLN A 196 8.03 23.55 9.40
C GLN A 196 7.17 24.27 10.45
N LYS A 197 5.88 23.92 10.59
CA LYS A 197 4.99 24.51 11.62
C LYS A 197 5.45 24.23 13.03
N VAL A 198 6.20 23.15 13.24
CA VAL A 198 6.69 22.73 14.56
C VAL A 198 8.20 22.94 14.76
N GLY A 199 8.86 23.66 13.84
CA GLY A 199 10.29 23.99 13.97
C GLY A 199 11.23 22.95 13.38
N VAL A 200 10.72 21.90 12.70
CA VAL A 200 11.55 20.89 12.06
C VAL A 200 11.83 21.25 10.61
N THR A 201 13.10 21.25 10.24
CA THR A 201 13.54 21.38 8.84
C THR A 201 13.64 20.00 8.20
N LEU A 202 12.96 19.79 7.09
CA LEU A 202 12.96 18.54 6.33
C LEU A 202 13.61 18.74 4.97
N ASP A 203 14.79 18.18 4.77
CA ASP A 203 15.42 18.06 3.46
C ASP A 203 14.98 16.78 2.76
N VAL A 204 14.76 16.84 1.43
CA VAL A 204 14.29 15.68 0.65
C VAL A 204 15.40 15.21 -0.26
N ASP A 205 15.82 13.97 -0.07
CA ASP A 205 16.76 13.27 -0.95
C ASP A 205 16.00 12.25 -1.81
N SER A 206 15.88 12.55 -3.10
CA SER A 206 15.15 11.72 -4.07
C SER A 206 16.15 10.91 -4.89
N VAL A 207 16.21 9.61 -4.64
CA VAL A 207 17.22 8.70 -5.17
C VAL A 207 16.63 7.65 -6.12
N GLU A 208 17.49 7.06 -6.96
CA GLU A 208 17.11 5.88 -7.75
C GLU A 208 16.80 4.69 -6.82
N PHE A 209 15.82 3.86 -7.18
CA PHE A 209 15.38 2.75 -6.33
C PHE A 209 16.51 1.78 -5.91
N PRO A 210 17.48 1.43 -6.78
CA PRO A 210 18.62 0.60 -6.34
C PRO A 210 19.48 1.26 -5.26
N ALA A 211 19.66 2.59 -5.28
CA ALA A 211 20.38 3.32 -4.23
C ALA A 211 19.56 3.34 -2.93
N TRP A 212 18.25 3.54 -3.02
CA TRP A 212 17.36 3.42 -1.87
C TRP A 212 17.44 2.03 -1.21
N LEU A 213 17.45 0.96 -2.01
CA LEU A 213 17.60 -0.42 -1.50
C LEU A 213 18.96 -0.64 -0.81
N GLU A 214 20.03 0.00 -1.27
CA GLU A 214 21.35 -0.10 -0.65
C GLU A 214 21.43 0.73 0.61
N ASP A 215 21.10 2.01 0.54
CA ASP A 215 21.33 2.97 1.63
C ASP A 215 20.27 2.80 2.74
N VAL A 216 18.98 2.81 2.39
CA VAL A 216 17.89 2.77 3.38
C VAL A 216 17.62 1.35 3.85
N TYR A 217 17.32 0.44 2.91
CA TYR A 217 16.83 -0.89 3.25
C TYR A 217 17.93 -1.82 3.77
N THR A 218 19.14 -1.74 3.21
CA THR A 218 20.24 -2.67 3.55
C THR A 218 21.18 -2.09 4.60
N ASN A 219 21.60 -0.83 4.45
CA ASN A 219 22.59 -0.20 5.31
C ASN A 219 21.96 0.56 6.48
N HIS A 220 20.65 0.81 6.47
CA HIS A 220 19.92 1.62 7.46
C HIS A 220 20.52 3.03 7.63
N ASP A 221 21.11 3.58 6.55
CA ASP A 221 21.70 4.92 6.54
C ASP A 221 20.67 5.95 6.06
N TYR A 222 19.77 6.32 6.94
CA TYR A 222 18.72 7.30 6.69
C TYR A 222 18.19 7.87 8.03
N ASP A 223 17.45 8.98 7.99
CA ASP A 223 16.65 9.46 9.12
C ASP A 223 15.19 9.06 8.92
N LEU A 224 14.54 9.62 7.91
CA LEU A 224 13.18 9.31 7.50
C LEU A 224 13.17 8.71 6.09
N SER A 225 12.22 7.82 5.83
CA SER A 225 11.98 7.32 4.47
C SER A 225 10.49 7.15 4.21
N PHE A 226 10.05 7.52 3.01
CA PHE A 226 8.68 7.31 2.57
C PHE A 226 8.62 6.29 1.43
N VAL A 227 7.84 5.22 1.64
CA VAL A 227 7.52 4.22 0.62
C VAL A 227 6.10 3.67 0.81
N LEU A 228 5.50 3.19 -0.28
CA LEU A 228 4.28 2.39 -0.23
C LEU A 228 4.64 0.93 0.04
N HIS A 229 4.24 0.43 1.21
CA HIS A 229 4.29 -1.00 1.53
C HIS A 229 3.03 -1.67 0.98
N VAL A 230 3.19 -2.44 -0.08
CA VAL A 230 2.08 -3.02 -0.84
C VAL A 230 1.81 -4.50 -0.49
N GLU A 231 2.68 -5.12 0.29
CA GLU A 231 2.54 -6.52 0.69
C GLU A 231 1.40 -6.66 1.70
N PRO A 232 0.45 -7.58 1.48
CA PRO A 232 -0.55 -7.90 2.46
C PRO A 232 0.06 -8.70 3.62
N ARG A 233 -0.45 -8.48 4.83
CA ARG A 233 -0.05 -9.23 6.04
C ARG A 233 1.44 -9.13 6.37
N ASP A 234 2.04 -7.98 6.11
CA ASP A 234 3.48 -7.73 6.35
C ASP A 234 3.79 -7.20 7.76
N PHE A 235 2.84 -7.26 8.69
CA PHE A 235 3.02 -6.83 10.08
C PHE A 235 4.29 -7.40 10.72
N GLY A 236 4.73 -8.60 10.31
CA GLY A 236 5.96 -9.23 10.79
C GLY A 236 7.22 -8.37 10.61
N ASN A 237 7.19 -7.35 9.78
CA ASN A 237 8.27 -6.37 9.63
C ASN A 237 8.51 -5.58 10.93
N PHE A 238 7.46 -5.31 11.72
CA PHE A 238 7.57 -4.66 13.04
C PHE A 238 7.95 -5.61 14.17
N ALA A 239 7.82 -6.92 13.96
CA ALA A 239 8.30 -7.95 14.87
C ALA A 239 9.73 -8.44 14.56
N ASN A 240 10.40 -7.84 13.57
CA ASN A 240 11.77 -8.15 13.17
C ASN A 240 12.70 -6.96 13.45
N PRO A 241 13.52 -7.00 14.51
CA PRO A 241 14.41 -5.87 14.85
C PRO A 241 15.50 -5.60 13.81
N GLU A 242 15.80 -6.57 12.92
CA GLU A 242 16.74 -6.41 11.82
C GLU A 242 16.09 -5.76 10.57
N TYR A 243 14.78 -5.51 10.59
CA TYR A 243 14.13 -4.80 9.50
C TYR A 243 14.54 -3.32 9.51
N TYR A 244 14.55 -2.67 8.36
CA TYR A 244 15.14 -1.33 8.22
C TYR A 244 14.55 -0.26 9.13
N PHE A 245 13.36 -0.47 9.73
CA PHE A 245 12.80 0.44 10.74
C PHE A 245 13.65 0.52 12.03
N GLY A 246 14.46 -0.51 12.32
CA GLY A 246 15.25 -0.59 13.56
C GLY A 246 14.40 -0.60 14.84
N TYR A 247 13.13 -1.03 14.72
CA TYR A 247 12.20 -1.11 15.85
C TYR A 247 12.38 -2.43 16.58
N ASP A 248 12.62 -2.38 17.87
CA ASP A 248 12.89 -3.56 18.73
C ASP A 248 12.01 -3.51 19.99
N ASN A 249 10.92 -4.31 19.98
CA ASN A 249 10.02 -4.47 21.11
C ASN A 249 9.70 -5.95 21.34
N ALA A 250 10.16 -6.49 22.47
CA ALA A 250 10.04 -7.93 22.78
C ALA A 250 8.57 -8.38 22.98
N GLU A 251 7.68 -7.48 23.44
CA GLU A 251 6.25 -7.78 23.58
C GLU A 251 5.58 -7.95 22.22
N VAL A 252 5.85 -7.05 21.29
CA VAL A 252 5.37 -7.14 19.90
C VAL A 252 5.85 -8.42 19.22
N GLN A 253 7.13 -8.77 19.40
CA GLN A 253 7.71 -10.03 18.89
C GLN A 253 7.03 -11.26 19.47
N GLY A 254 6.71 -11.23 20.78
CA GLY A 254 5.99 -12.28 21.46
C GLY A 254 4.58 -12.47 20.93
N LEU A 255 3.80 -11.38 20.89
CA LEU A 255 2.43 -11.36 20.35
C LEU A 255 2.36 -11.84 18.88
N TYR A 256 3.29 -11.36 18.06
CA TYR A 256 3.36 -11.82 16.65
C TYR A 256 3.66 -13.32 16.56
N THR A 257 4.58 -13.83 17.38
CA THR A 257 4.92 -15.25 17.40
C THR A 257 3.71 -16.10 17.82
N GLU A 258 2.96 -15.64 18.83
CA GLU A 258 1.74 -16.31 19.31
C GLU A 258 0.63 -16.26 18.25
N ALA A 259 0.42 -15.10 17.60
CA ALA A 259 -0.54 -14.94 16.53
C ALA A 259 -0.27 -15.89 15.34
N MET A 260 1.01 -16.07 14.98
CA MET A 260 1.40 -16.97 13.89
C MET A 260 1.27 -18.46 14.26
N ALA A 261 1.26 -18.79 15.54
CA ALA A 261 1.07 -20.16 16.03
C ALA A 261 -0.41 -20.50 16.30
N GLU A 262 -1.28 -19.48 16.42
CA GLU A 262 -2.71 -19.66 16.70
C GLU A 262 -3.42 -20.22 15.46
N VAL A 263 -4.31 -21.21 15.69
CA VAL A 263 -5.07 -21.87 14.62
C VAL A 263 -6.48 -21.28 14.45
N ASP A 264 -6.96 -20.58 15.46
CA ASP A 264 -8.21 -19.83 15.40
C ASP A 264 -7.95 -18.48 14.76
N PRO A 265 -8.53 -18.19 13.56
CA PRO A 265 -8.21 -16.97 12.84
C PRO A 265 -8.66 -15.69 13.59
N ASP A 266 -9.73 -15.76 14.38
CA ASP A 266 -10.22 -14.60 15.12
C ASP A 266 -9.27 -14.26 16.27
N LYS A 267 -8.78 -15.26 16.99
CA LYS A 267 -7.77 -15.06 18.05
C LYS A 267 -6.43 -14.61 17.51
N SER A 268 -6.02 -15.14 16.34
CA SER A 268 -4.81 -14.66 15.65
C SER A 268 -4.95 -13.19 15.27
N ALA A 269 -6.12 -12.77 14.79
CA ALA A 269 -6.41 -11.38 14.47
C ALA A 269 -6.40 -10.48 15.73
N ASP A 270 -6.97 -10.94 16.85
CA ASP A 270 -6.96 -10.20 18.12
C ASP A 270 -5.51 -9.95 18.61
N LEU A 271 -4.64 -10.97 18.55
CA LEU A 271 -3.23 -10.83 18.93
C LEU A 271 -2.46 -9.87 18.01
N LEU A 272 -2.78 -9.88 16.70
CA LEU A 272 -2.19 -8.94 15.75
C LEU A 272 -2.67 -7.50 16.01
N ALA A 273 -3.94 -7.32 16.37
CA ALA A 273 -4.48 -6.00 16.71
C ALA A 273 -3.81 -5.44 17.97
N GLU A 274 -3.64 -6.25 19.02
CA GLU A 274 -2.92 -5.87 20.24
C GLU A 274 -1.48 -5.46 19.92
N ALA A 275 -0.77 -6.25 19.13
CA ALA A 275 0.59 -5.94 18.71
C ALA A 275 0.65 -4.67 17.85
N ALA A 276 -0.32 -4.45 16.96
CA ALA A 276 -0.39 -3.27 16.11
C ALA A 276 -0.63 -1.98 16.92
N ARG A 277 -1.47 -2.05 17.96
CA ARG A 277 -1.69 -0.93 18.88
C ARG A 277 -0.39 -0.55 19.60
N ILE A 278 0.37 -1.51 20.13
CA ILE A 278 1.67 -1.23 20.78
C ILE A 278 2.64 -0.57 19.79
N VAL A 279 2.73 -1.07 18.56
CA VAL A 279 3.60 -0.48 17.54
C VAL A 279 3.19 0.97 17.22
N SER A 280 1.88 1.26 17.20
CA SER A 280 1.38 2.62 16.99
C SER A 280 1.64 3.53 18.20
N GLU A 281 1.44 3.05 19.44
CA GLU A 281 1.71 3.78 20.68
C GLU A 281 3.21 4.04 20.90
N ASP A 282 4.07 3.15 20.43
CA ASP A 282 5.53 3.35 20.40
C ASP A 282 5.99 4.31 19.29
N HIS A 283 5.07 4.77 18.47
CA HIS A 283 5.36 5.65 17.34
C HIS A 283 6.48 5.12 16.44
N ALA A 284 6.48 3.80 16.16
CA ALA A 284 7.56 3.14 15.43
C ALA A 284 7.69 3.60 13.97
N ALA A 285 6.60 4.05 13.38
CA ALA A 285 6.51 4.67 12.07
C ALA A 285 5.26 5.56 12.03
N ASP A 286 5.03 6.28 10.93
CA ASP A 286 3.73 6.88 10.65
C ASP A 286 3.12 6.27 9.38
N TRP A 287 1.85 5.93 9.46
CA TRP A 287 1.07 5.42 8.33
C TRP A 287 0.22 6.57 7.80
N LEU A 288 0.80 7.31 6.86
CA LEU A 288 0.27 8.57 6.33
C LEU A 288 -1.12 8.40 5.73
N TYR A 289 -1.33 7.29 5.02
CA TYR A 289 -2.63 6.89 4.48
C TYR A 289 -2.63 5.44 4.01
N ASN A 290 -3.83 4.85 3.94
CA ASN A 290 -4.07 3.62 3.19
C ASN A 290 -4.42 3.99 1.74
N GLY A 291 -3.67 3.47 0.80
CA GLY A 291 -3.90 3.71 -0.62
C GLY A 291 -5.26 3.18 -1.08
N ALA A 292 -5.87 3.86 -2.04
CA ALA A 292 -7.04 3.36 -2.75
C ALA A 292 -6.75 3.24 -4.24
N THR A 293 -7.49 2.38 -4.92
CA THR A 293 -7.41 2.26 -6.37
C THR A 293 -8.71 2.71 -7.02
N ILE A 294 -8.61 3.61 -8.00
CA ILE A 294 -9.75 3.98 -8.84
C ILE A 294 -9.75 3.03 -10.04
N THR A 295 -10.85 2.33 -10.23
CA THR A 295 -11.04 1.40 -11.34
C THR A 295 -12.21 1.85 -12.20
N ALA A 296 -11.99 1.99 -13.51
CA ALA A 296 -13.04 2.24 -14.50
C ALA A 296 -13.47 0.92 -15.14
N VAL A 297 -14.75 0.61 -15.03
CA VAL A 297 -15.34 -0.65 -15.50
C VAL A 297 -16.43 -0.35 -16.54
N SER A 298 -16.32 -0.94 -17.73
CA SER A 298 -17.37 -0.85 -18.75
C SER A 298 -18.69 -1.45 -18.22
N PRO A 299 -19.86 -0.87 -18.57
CA PRO A 299 -21.16 -1.42 -18.21
C PRO A 299 -21.41 -2.85 -18.73
N LEU A 300 -20.62 -3.30 -19.70
CA LEU A 300 -20.68 -4.68 -20.21
C LEU A 300 -20.03 -5.69 -19.25
N VAL A 301 -19.19 -5.24 -18.32
CA VAL A 301 -18.48 -6.08 -17.36
C VAL A 301 -19.20 -6.07 -16.01
N THR A 302 -19.42 -7.24 -15.45
CA THR A 302 -19.99 -7.37 -14.11
C THR A 302 -19.14 -8.30 -13.25
N GLY A 303 -19.15 -8.08 -11.93
CA GLY A 303 -18.42 -8.90 -10.96
C GLY A 303 -16.90 -8.63 -10.93
N PHE A 304 -16.44 -7.52 -11.50
CA PHE A 304 -15.03 -7.12 -11.33
C PHE A 304 -14.81 -6.71 -9.85
N PRO A 305 -13.73 -7.17 -9.20
CA PRO A 305 -13.48 -6.85 -7.80
C PRO A 305 -13.21 -5.34 -7.62
N GLU A 306 -13.82 -4.75 -6.61
CA GLU A 306 -13.59 -3.34 -6.23
C GLU A 306 -12.29 -3.19 -5.45
N ASP A 307 -12.09 -4.03 -4.42
CA ASP A 307 -10.89 -4.00 -3.58
C ASP A 307 -9.70 -4.71 -4.25
N SER A 308 -8.49 -4.23 -3.98
CA SER A 308 -7.26 -4.77 -4.54
C SER A 308 -6.28 -5.18 -3.44
N ILE A 309 -5.82 -6.43 -3.51
CA ILE A 309 -4.79 -6.97 -2.61
C ILE A 309 -3.52 -7.22 -3.42
N ASN A 310 -2.54 -6.33 -3.31
CA ASN A 310 -1.23 -6.43 -3.97
C ASN A 310 -1.34 -6.86 -5.45
N SER A 311 -2.11 -6.11 -6.25
CA SER A 311 -2.32 -6.38 -7.68
C SER A 311 -2.85 -7.79 -8.00
N ARG A 312 -3.43 -8.49 -7.03
CA ARG A 312 -4.09 -9.77 -7.23
C ARG A 312 -5.54 -9.53 -7.63
N ILE A 313 -5.88 -9.88 -8.86
CA ILE A 313 -7.22 -9.68 -9.41
C ILE A 313 -7.91 -11.04 -9.52
N ASN A 314 -9.00 -11.25 -8.76
CA ASN A 314 -9.82 -12.45 -8.87
C ASN A 314 -10.88 -12.27 -9.96
N LEU A 315 -10.68 -12.90 -11.10
CA LEU A 315 -11.58 -12.81 -12.26
C LEU A 315 -12.53 -14.00 -12.39
N ALA A 316 -12.58 -14.91 -11.42
CA ALA A 316 -13.41 -16.12 -11.51
C ALA A 316 -14.91 -15.79 -11.65
N GLY A 317 -15.38 -14.74 -10.94
CA GLY A 317 -16.77 -14.28 -10.95
C GLY A 317 -17.11 -13.25 -12.04
N VAL A 318 -16.14 -12.83 -12.85
CA VAL A 318 -16.35 -11.79 -13.84
C VAL A 318 -17.11 -12.33 -15.05
N THR A 319 -18.09 -11.57 -15.54
CA THR A 319 -18.82 -11.86 -16.78
C THR A 319 -18.84 -10.65 -17.68
N VAL A 320 -18.97 -10.88 -18.99
CA VAL A 320 -19.05 -9.83 -20.01
C VAL A 320 -20.32 -10.06 -20.82
N ALA A 321 -21.19 -9.05 -20.86
CA ALA A 321 -22.37 -9.08 -21.73
C ALA A 321 -21.93 -8.92 -23.19
N THR A 322 -22.49 -9.70 -24.10
CA THR A 322 -22.37 -9.46 -25.54
C THR A 322 -23.23 -8.25 -25.93
N GLU A 323 -22.65 -7.30 -26.64
CA GLU A 323 -23.45 -6.25 -27.29
C GLU A 323 -24.60 -6.91 -28.08
N LYS A 324 -25.80 -6.35 -27.91
CA LYS A 324 -26.97 -6.82 -28.67
C LYS A 324 -27.00 -6.21 -30.03
#